data_d46dc368e58d3a81322525fd75bd9db2
#
_entry.id   d46dc368e58d3a81322525fd75bd9db2
#
_cell.length_a   1.000
_cell.length_b   1.000
_cell.length_c   1.000
_cell.angle_alpha   90.00
_cell.angle_beta   90.00
_cell.angle_gamma   90.00
#
_symmetry.space_group_name_H-M   'P 1'
#
loop_
_entity.id
_entity.type
_entity.pdbx_description
1 polymer ?
#
loop_
_entity_poly.entity_id
_entity_poly.type
_entity_poly.pdbx_seq_one_letter_code
_entity_poly.pdbx_strand_id
1 'polypeptide(L)'
;MRIEDYKNNLFLRNIVYSFSLGILSYVLGLISFNVPGLEGSATDLREIPLIASILFLTNPLYLIIPSFITSFGTQADGLFISTFTMHFGAVLWAWFAIKWLINKELNNIQIGLLTIPVVLIYYFVFLIPILIITDHLFGININIAFDDYYMKWLESAIFEVTTTSLIVSLFLVQYMARNQLKEHLFKLEDVVKDRTDTLEKTVEELNAANEELMSMNEMLDNRVLERTAELENRNAQLKEYAFVNAHQLRAPLARILGLANLLKMEHDKFRKDPMFSKFVLCCEELDEVVRVLGEMLQENSNLNSEELDLLKDRIRFISNKISQQ
;
A
#
# COMPACT_ATOMS: atom_id res chain seq x y z
N MET A 1 18.58 19.32 4.06
CA MET A 1 18.99 19.92 5.33
C MET A 1 20.44 19.50 5.59
N ARG A 2 21.40 20.45 5.64
CA ARG A 2 22.83 20.11 5.83
C ARG A 2 23.06 19.71 7.30
N ILE A 3 24.07 18.88 7.54
CA ILE A 3 24.42 18.41 8.90
C ILE A 3 24.72 19.60 9.86
N GLU A 4 25.24 20.70 9.32
CA GLU A 4 25.45 21.94 10.07
C GLU A 4 24.14 22.63 10.50
N ASP A 5 23.13 22.65 9.64
CA ASP A 5 21.81 23.22 9.98
C ASP A 5 21.11 22.38 11.06
N TYR A 6 21.32 21.07 11.06
CA TYR A 6 20.79 20.18 12.10
C TYR A 6 21.46 20.39 13.43
N LYS A 7 22.80 20.52 13.45
CA LYS A 7 23.57 20.82 14.69
C LYS A 7 23.23 22.19 15.27
N ASN A 8 23.14 23.22 14.44
CA ASN A 8 22.75 24.56 14.87
C ASN A 8 21.32 24.60 15.41
N ASN A 9 20.38 23.89 14.77
CA ASN A 9 19.02 23.76 15.27
C ASN A 9 18.95 22.98 16.60
N LEU A 10 19.82 21.98 16.82
CA LEU A 10 19.86 21.20 18.05
C LEU A 10 20.41 22.05 19.22
N PHE A 11 21.46 22.82 18.98
CA PHE A 11 22.04 23.74 19.96
C PHE A 11 21.02 24.79 20.38
N LEU A 12 20.45 25.50 19.42
CA LEU A 12 19.43 26.53 19.67
C LEU A 12 18.22 25.97 20.42
N ARG A 13 17.77 24.79 20.02
CA ARG A 13 16.65 24.08 20.66
C ARG A 13 16.95 23.78 22.13
N ASN A 14 18.14 23.25 22.44
CA ASN A 14 18.53 22.96 23.82
C ASN A 14 18.56 24.23 24.66
N ILE A 15 19.10 25.34 24.14
CA ILE A 15 19.12 26.61 24.83
C ILE A 15 17.70 27.11 25.10
N VAL A 16 16.84 27.12 24.09
CA VAL A 16 15.45 27.59 24.24
C VAL A 16 14.71 26.75 25.29
N TYR A 17 14.80 25.43 25.23
CA TYR A 17 14.18 24.57 26.25
C TYR A 17 14.76 24.77 27.65
N SER A 18 16.08 24.93 27.78
CA SER A 18 16.72 25.20 29.08
C SER A 18 16.19 26.47 29.72
N PHE A 19 16.16 27.58 28.98
CA PHE A 19 15.62 28.83 29.46
C PHE A 19 14.11 28.76 29.75
N SER A 20 13.33 28.23 28.83
CA SER A 20 11.86 28.15 29.00
C SER A 20 11.47 27.31 30.21
N LEU A 21 12.08 26.13 30.39
CA LEU A 21 11.81 25.28 31.54
C LEU A 21 12.37 25.83 32.85
N GLY A 22 13.52 26.52 32.81
CA GLY A 22 14.05 27.24 33.96
C GLY A 22 13.14 28.37 34.42
N ILE A 23 12.63 29.20 33.48
CA ILE A 23 11.69 30.27 33.79
C ILE A 23 10.38 29.69 34.33
N LEU A 24 9.85 28.59 33.71
CA LEU A 24 8.65 27.92 34.19
C LEU A 24 8.86 27.40 35.62
N SER A 25 10.00 26.77 35.91
CA SER A 25 10.34 26.29 37.23
C SER A 25 10.41 27.44 38.25
N TYR A 26 11.06 28.57 37.87
CA TYR A 26 11.10 29.77 38.69
C TYR A 26 9.68 30.32 39.01
N VAL A 27 8.83 30.44 38.01
CA VAL A 27 7.47 30.96 38.18
C VAL A 27 6.63 30.04 39.07
N LEU A 28 6.73 28.70 38.90
CA LEU A 28 6.06 27.74 39.77
C LEU A 28 6.61 27.76 41.20
N GLY A 29 7.89 28.10 41.42
CA GLY A 29 8.47 28.31 42.72
C GLY A 29 7.98 29.56 43.46
N LEU A 30 7.44 30.55 42.73
CA LEU A 30 6.80 31.73 43.36
C LEU A 30 5.37 31.42 43.88
N ILE A 31 4.77 30.33 43.42
CA ILE A 31 3.42 29.92 43.79
C ILE A 31 3.54 28.83 44.86
N SER A 32 3.43 29.19 46.12
CA SER A 32 3.45 28.27 47.22
C SER A 32 2.05 27.83 47.62
N PHE A 33 1.92 26.57 47.96
CA PHE A 33 0.67 25.96 48.45
C PHE A 33 0.87 25.50 49.90
N ASN A 34 -0.08 25.84 50.78
CA ASN A 34 -0.06 25.30 52.12
C ASN A 34 -0.34 23.81 52.09
N VAL A 35 0.47 23.04 52.78
CA VAL A 35 0.27 21.57 52.84
C VAL A 35 -0.89 21.28 53.83
N PRO A 36 -1.97 20.58 53.37
CA PRO A 36 -3.09 20.26 54.25
C PRO A 36 -2.64 19.42 55.45
N GLY A 37 -2.93 19.88 56.67
CA GLY A 37 -2.60 19.17 57.91
C GLY A 37 -1.23 19.50 58.51
N LEU A 38 -0.44 20.36 57.87
CA LEU A 38 0.87 20.82 58.37
C LEU A 38 0.89 22.36 58.48
N GLU A 39 0.54 22.89 59.64
CA GLU A 39 0.54 24.33 59.87
C GLU A 39 1.95 24.94 59.71
N GLY A 40 2.05 25.93 58.81
CA GLY A 40 3.29 26.60 58.51
C GLY A 40 4.24 25.95 57.51
N SER A 41 3.80 24.84 56.89
CA SER A 41 4.53 24.20 55.81
C SER A 41 3.92 24.58 54.46
N ALA A 42 4.75 25.14 53.58
CA ALA A 42 4.40 25.46 52.22
C ALA A 42 5.30 24.67 51.24
N THR A 43 4.66 24.21 50.16
CA THR A 43 5.35 23.52 49.05
C THR A 43 5.09 24.24 47.75
N ASP A 44 5.87 23.97 46.73
CA ASP A 44 5.69 24.48 45.39
C ASP A 44 5.88 23.37 44.35
N LEU A 45 5.74 23.70 43.04
CA LEU A 45 5.84 22.74 41.97
C LEU A 45 7.05 22.96 41.05
N ARG A 46 8.07 23.68 41.53
CA ARG A 46 9.26 24.04 40.74
C ARG A 46 10.06 22.85 40.20
N GLU A 47 10.04 21.73 40.92
CA GLU A 47 10.78 20.53 40.52
C GLU A 47 10.22 19.85 39.26
N ILE A 48 8.90 20.04 38.96
CA ILE A 48 8.29 19.43 37.83
C ILE A 48 8.91 19.85 36.48
N PRO A 49 9.03 21.15 36.14
CA PRO A 49 9.73 21.58 34.93
C PRO A 49 11.23 21.23 34.95
N LEU A 50 11.87 21.25 36.11
CA LEU A 50 13.26 20.93 36.25
C LEU A 50 13.55 19.47 35.89
N ILE A 51 12.77 18.51 36.42
CA ILE A 51 12.89 17.10 36.05
C ILE A 51 12.41 16.87 34.60
N ALA A 52 11.34 17.54 34.17
CA ALA A 52 10.85 17.45 32.79
C ALA A 52 11.90 17.91 31.76
N SER A 53 12.81 18.83 32.13
CA SER A 53 13.87 19.28 31.25
C SER A 53 14.80 18.15 30.77
N ILE A 54 14.91 17.06 31.53
CA ILE A 54 15.66 15.85 31.19
C ILE A 54 15.19 15.23 29.86
N LEU A 55 13.90 15.33 29.55
CA LEU A 55 13.32 14.74 28.35
C LEU A 55 13.65 15.52 27.07
N PHE A 56 13.79 16.83 27.19
CA PHE A 56 14.00 17.73 26.07
C PHE A 56 15.46 18.00 25.76
N LEU A 57 16.30 17.93 26.79
CA LEU A 57 17.74 18.26 26.69
C LEU A 57 18.52 17.00 26.24
N THR A 58 19.44 17.20 25.31
CA THR A 58 20.26 16.12 24.75
C THR A 58 21.58 15.90 25.50
N ASN A 59 22.05 16.91 26.21
CA ASN A 59 23.29 16.86 26.97
C ASN A 59 23.06 17.40 28.40
N PRO A 60 23.54 16.70 29.43
CA PRO A 60 23.35 17.10 30.84
C PRO A 60 23.92 18.49 31.19
N LEU A 61 24.89 19.00 30.44
CA LEU A 61 25.42 20.32 30.67
C LEU A 61 24.39 21.46 30.54
N TYR A 62 23.38 21.26 29.70
CA TYR A 62 22.28 22.23 29.57
C TYR A 62 21.38 22.32 30.80
N LEU A 63 21.43 21.34 31.72
CA LEU A 63 20.71 21.37 33.01
C LEU A 63 21.22 22.47 33.96
N ILE A 64 22.40 22.98 33.72
CA ILE A 64 22.97 24.13 34.49
C ILE A 64 22.03 25.33 34.40
N ILE A 65 21.51 25.63 33.20
CA ILE A 65 20.66 26.81 32.96
C ILE A 65 19.35 26.76 33.75
N PRO A 66 18.49 25.71 33.61
CA PRO A 66 17.27 25.66 34.39
C PRO A 66 17.52 25.57 35.90
N SER A 67 18.53 24.83 36.35
CA SER A 67 18.90 24.78 37.78
C SER A 67 19.31 26.14 38.31
N PHE A 68 20.09 26.90 37.54
CA PHE A 68 20.52 28.25 37.89
C PHE A 68 19.33 29.21 38.01
N ILE A 69 18.43 29.20 37.03
CA ILE A 69 17.25 30.09 37.02
C ILE A 69 16.29 29.73 38.16
N THR A 70 16.04 28.44 38.39
CA THR A 70 15.18 27.96 39.49
C THR A 70 15.68 28.44 40.85
N SER A 71 16.98 28.50 41.07
CA SER A 71 17.58 28.88 42.31
C SER A 71 17.35 30.36 42.73
N PHE A 72 16.99 31.22 41.78
CA PHE A 72 16.58 32.60 42.10
C PHE A 72 15.20 32.68 42.79
N GLY A 73 14.35 31.68 42.64
CA GLY A 73 13.00 31.63 43.24
C GLY A 73 12.98 31.32 44.74
N THR A 74 14.12 30.91 45.31
CA THR A 74 14.21 30.62 46.73
C THR A 74 14.62 31.87 47.49
N GLN A 75 13.70 32.59 48.10
CA GLN A 75 13.96 33.78 48.94
C GLN A 75 14.42 33.43 50.36
N ALA A 76 14.79 32.21 50.62
CA ALA A 76 15.29 31.82 51.93
C ALA A 76 16.74 32.34 52.08
N ASP A 77 16.89 33.39 52.83
CA ASP A 77 18.08 33.81 53.57
C ASP A 77 19.48 33.48 52.97
N GLY A 78 19.74 34.03 51.79
CA GLY A 78 21.13 34.27 51.40
C GLY A 78 21.90 33.16 50.70
N LEU A 79 21.32 32.04 50.31
CA LEU A 79 22.08 30.87 49.82
C LEU A 79 21.73 30.39 48.47
N PHE A 80 21.83 31.25 47.50
CA PHE A 80 21.77 30.88 46.09
C PHE A 80 22.69 29.69 45.76
N ILE A 81 23.89 29.63 46.33
CA ILE A 81 24.84 28.52 46.04
C ILE A 81 24.36 27.20 46.56
N SER A 82 23.73 27.14 47.75
CA SER A 82 23.18 25.92 48.33
C SER A 82 22.04 25.40 47.47
N THR A 83 21.07 26.25 47.16
CA THR A 83 19.93 25.86 46.31
C THR A 83 20.29 25.47 44.88
N PHE A 84 21.27 26.20 44.29
CA PHE A 84 21.80 25.83 42.98
C PHE A 84 22.47 24.43 42.99
N THR A 85 23.33 24.18 43.99
CA THR A 85 24.05 22.92 44.11
C THR A 85 23.07 21.75 44.32
N MET A 86 22.04 21.97 45.14
CA MET A 86 20.95 21.02 45.39
C MET A 86 20.21 20.66 44.08
N HIS A 87 19.63 21.66 43.40
CA HIS A 87 18.88 21.43 42.16
C HIS A 87 19.72 20.81 41.05
N PHE A 88 20.93 21.35 40.82
CA PHE A 88 21.81 20.83 39.78
C PHE A 88 22.29 19.42 40.06
N GLY A 89 22.71 19.12 41.29
CA GLY A 89 23.17 17.79 41.67
C GLY A 89 22.07 16.72 41.57
N ALA A 90 20.90 17.05 42.11
CA ALA A 90 19.76 16.13 42.07
C ALA A 90 19.25 15.88 40.63
N VAL A 91 19.09 16.94 39.79
CA VAL A 91 18.60 16.78 38.41
C VAL A 91 19.65 16.11 37.50
N LEU A 92 20.94 16.32 37.78
CA LEU A 92 21.99 15.62 37.04
C LEU A 92 21.94 14.11 37.30
N TRP A 93 21.77 13.70 38.56
CA TRP A 93 21.55 12.27 38.86
C TRP A 93 20.29 11.72 38.19
N ALA A 94 19.15 12.42 38.28
CA ALA A 94 17.92 12.05 37.66
C ALA A 94 18.03 11.92 36.13
N TRP A 95 18.86 12.78 35.50
CA TRP A 95 19.15 12.70 34.08
C TRP A 95 19.73 11.33 33.69
N PHE A 96 20.76 10.87 34.42
CA PHE A 96 21.34 9.55 34.16
C PHE A 96 20.36 8.42 34.41
N ALA A 97 19.59 8.48 35.50
CA ALA A 97 18.61 7.46 35.86
C ALA A 97 17.46 7.35 34.81
N ILE A 98 16.88 8.48 34.44
CA ILE A 98 15.77 8.52 33.44
C ILE A 98 16.28 8.13 32.05
N LYS A 99 17.45 8.61 31.61
CA LYS A 99 18.04 8.21 30.31
C LYS A 99 18.38 6.72 30.29
N TRP A 100 18.88 6.16 31.37
CA TRP A 100 19.10 4.73 31.49
C TRP A 100 17.78 3.95 31.40
N LEU A 101 16.72 4.44 32.04
CA LEU A 101 15.41 3.82 32.01
C LEU A 101 14.77 3.83 30.62
N ILE A 102 14.87 4.98 29.92
CA ILE A 102 14.35 5.14 28.53
C ILE A 102 15.08 4.20 27.54
N ASN A 103 16.34 3.91 27.76
CA ASN A 103 17.13 3.03 26.91
C ASN A 103 16.88 1.53 27.15
N LYS A 104 16.02 1.20 28.12
CA LYS A 104 15.58 -0.19 28.36
C LYS A 104 14.45 -0.56 27.40
N GLU A 105 14.42 -1.83 27.00
CA GLU A 105 13.32 -2.41 26.20
C GLU A 105 12.06 -2.67 27.07
N LEU A 106 11.51 -1.59 27.59
CA LEU A 106 10.30 -1.61 28.43
C LEU A 106 9.17 -0.88 27.69
N ASN A 107 7.94 -1.24 27.99
CA ASN A 107 6.80 -0.51 27.44
C ASN A 107 6.64 0.85 28.17
N ASN A 108 5.91 1.79 27.53
CA ASN A 108 5.77 3.15 28.03
C ASN A 108 5.18 3.22 29.44
N ILE A 109 4.26 2.32 29.78
CA ILE A 109 3.61 2.24 31.09
C ILE A 109 4.61 1.77 32.16
N GLN A 110 5.41 0.75 31.85
CA GLN A 110 6.45 0.26 32.75
C GLN A 110 7.49 1.34 33.05
N ILE A 111 7.92 2.08 32.03
CA ILE A 111 8.85 3.20 32.21
C ILE A 111 8.24 4.29 33.08
N GLY A 112 6.96 4.65 32.85
CA GLY A 112 6.23 5.58 33.69
C GLY A 112 6.17 5.13 35.14
N LEU A 113 5.84 3.88 35.42
CA LEU A 113 5.79 3.34 36.77
C LEU A 113 7.17 3.33 37.44
N LEU A 114 8.22 2.96 36.71
CA LEU A 114 9.58 2.95 37.23
C LEU A 114 10.19 4.37 37.43
N THR A 115 9.57 5.38 36.86
CA THR A 115 9.95 6.78 37.13
C THR A 115 9.58 7.21 38.55
N ILE A 116 8.54 6.63 39.15
CA ILE A 116 8.11 6.95 40.52
C ILE A 116 9.26 6.72 41.53
N PRO A 117 9.87 5.53 41.62
CA PRO A 117 11.00 5.33 42.52
C PRO A 117 12.20 6.20 42.16
N VAL A 118 12.42 6.56 40.90
CA VAL A 118 13.49 7.52 40.53
C VAL A 118 13.22 8.89 41.13
N VAL A 119 11.99 9.39 41.09
CA VAL A 119 11.64 10.67 41.73
C VAL A 119 11.74 10.58 43.26
N LEU A 120 11.36 9.47 43.86
CA LEU A 120 11.54 9.26 45.30
C LEU A 120 13.03 9.35 45.71
N ILE A 121 13.89 8.64 44.97
CA ILE A 121 15.34 8.70 45.22
C ILE A 121 15.88 10.12 44.97
N TYR A 122 15.41 10.82 43.93
CA TYR A 122 15.73 12.20 43.63
C TYR A 122 15.52 13.09 44.86
N TYR A 123 14.36 13.02 45.50
CA TYR A 123 14.05 13.85 46.68
C TYR A 123 14.79 13.39 47.93
N PHE A 124 14.68 12.13 48.31
CA PHE A 124 15.10 11.65 49.63
C PHE A 124 16.59 11.34 49.74
N VAL A 125 17.23 10.98 48.64
CA VAL A 125 18.64 10.61 48.66
C VAL A 125 19.55 11.76 48.15
N PHE A 126 19.04 12.58 47.22
CA PHE A 126 19.86 13.63 46.62
C PHE A 126 19.41 15.02 47.04
N LEU A 127 18.19 15.44 46.75
CA LEU A 127 17.75 16.81 46.93
C LEU A 127 17.84 17.25 48.41
N ILE A 128 17.16 16.58 49.33
CA ILE A 128 17.12 16.95 50.74
C ILE A 128 18.50 16.81 51.40
N PRO A 129 19.26 15.69 51.27
CA PRO A 129 20.59 15.59 51.85
C PRO A 129 21.61 16.61 51.31
N ILE A 130 21.59 16.89 50.00
CA ILE A 130 22.51 17.89 49.44
C ILE A 130 22.20 19.28 50.03
N LEU A 131 20.91 19.64 50.14
CA LEU A 131 20.50 20.89 50.77
C LEU A 131 21.03 20.98 52.19
N ILE A 132 20.79 19.98 53.06
CA ILE A 132 21.20 19.98 54.44
C ILE A 132 22.73 20.05 54.57
N ILE A 133 23.47 19.28 53.77
CA ILE A 133 24.93 19.28 53.75
C ILE A 133 25.50 20.67 53.37
N THR A 134 24.90 21.24 52.30
CA THR A 134 25.37 22.56 51.82
C THR A 134 25.01 23.66 52.80
N ASP A 135 23.84 23.63 53.44
CA ASP A 135 23.49 24.60 54.48
C ASP A 135 24.44 24.53 55.67
N HIS A 136 24.79 23.32 56.12
CA HIS A 136 25.82 23.15 57.19
C HIS A 136 27.19 23.66 56.74
N LEU A 137 27.63 23.40 55.53
CA LEU A 137 28.92 23.87 54.99
C LEU A 137 29.02 25.41 54.92
N PHE A 138 27.89 26.06 54.61
CA PHE A 138 27.84 27.54 54.56
C PHE A 138 27.46 28.20 55.88
N GLY A 139 27.39 27.42 56.97
CA GLY A 139 27.20 27.97 58.31
C GLY A 139 25.75 28.30 58.66
N ILE A 140 24.79 27.72 57.99
CA ILE A 140 23.38 27.92 58.24
C ILE A 140 22.86 26.74 59.05
N ASN A 141 21.94 27.05 59.97
CA ASN A 141 21.29 26.03 60.80
C ASN A 141 22.28 25.06 61.51
N ILE A 142 23.52 25.50 61.82
CA ILE A 142 24.56 24.68 62.41
C ILE A 142 24.15 24.07 63.76
N ASN A 143 23.18 24.66 64.42
CA ASN A 143 22.69 24.21 65.73
C ASN A 143 21.58 23.14 65.65
N ILE A 144 21.11 22.79 64.43
CA ILE A 144 20.09 21.77 64.26
C ILE A 144 20.77 20.45 63.87
N ALA A 145 20.45 19.37 64.61
CA ALA A 145 20.96 18.06 64.21
C ALA A 145 20.47 17.67 62.82
N PHE A 146 21.31 16.94 62.07
CA PHE A 146 20.98 16.52 60.72
C PHE A 146 19.66 15.77 60.64
N ASP A 147 19.39 14.85 61.59
CA ASP A 147 18.19 14.05 61.64
C ASP A 147 16.91 14.87 61.85
N ASP A 148 16.95 15.86 62.76
CA ASP A 148 15.81 16.75 63.01
C ASP A 148 15.51 17.66 61.79
N TYR A 149 16.59 18.15 61.16
CA TYR A 149 16.46 18.96 59.96
C TYR A 149 15.93 18.16 58.77
N TYR A 150 16.40 16.92 58.59
CA TYR A 150 15.94 16.01 57.59
C TYR A 150 14.48 15.64 57.78
N MET A 151 14.03 15.29 58.98
CA MET A 151 12.63 14.95 59.30
C MET A 151 11.68 16.12 59.03
N LYS A 152 12.07 17.33 59.36
CA LYS A 152 11.29 18.53 59.08
C LYS A 152 11.05 18.73 57.55
N TRP A 153 12.12 18.54 56.73
CA TRP A 153 11.98 18.61 55.27
C TRP A 153 11.20 17.44 54.72
N LEU A 154 11.32 16.25 55.30
CA LEU A 154 10.60 15.05 54.87
C LEU A 154 9.08 15.27 54.96
N GLU A 155 8.58 15.81 56.07
CA GLU A 155 7.16 16.05 56.27
C GLU A 155 6.59 17.05 55.23
N SER A 156 7.31 18.11 54.92
CA SER A 156 6.89 19.09 53.92
C SER A 156 6.97 18.58 52.49
N ALA A 157 7.95 17.71 52.20
CA ALA A 157 8.20 17.20 50.86
C ALA A 157 7.21 16.10 50.40
N ILE A 158 6.47 15.40 51.29
CA ILE A 158 5.61 14.28 50.93
C ILE A 158 4.59 14.69 49.81
N PHE A 159 3.94 15.82 49.96
CA PHE A 159 2.98 16.32 48.99
C PHE A 159 3.64 16.64 47.65
N GLU A 160 4.75 17.29 47.68
CA GLU A 160 5.53 17.66 46.49
C GLU A 160 6.05 16.42 45.77
N VAL A 161 6.60 15.45 46.47
CA VAL A 161 7.09 14.19 45.94
C VAL A 161 5.97 13.40 45.25
N THR A 162 4.79 13.29 45.88
CA THR A 162 3.68 12.54 45.31
C THR A 162 3.13 13.20 44.04
N THR A 163 2.95 14.52 44.06
CA THR A 163 2.47 15.29 42.88
C THR A 163 3.50 15.28 41.76
N THR A 164 4.77 15.51 42.05
CA THR A 164 5.85 15.48 41.06
C THR A 164 6.01 14.09 40.46
N SER A 165 5.97 13.02 41.27
CA SER A 165 6.05 11.64 40.78
C SER A 165 4.95 11.33 39.80
N LEU A 166 3.71 11.70 40.11
CA LEU A 166 2.56 11.45 39.25
C LEU A 166 2.66 12.23 37.94
N ILE A 167 2.93 13.53 38.02
CA ILE A 167 2.98 14.41 36.83
C ILE A 167 4.16 14.03 35.91
N VAL A 168 5.35 13.80 36.47
CA VAL A 168 6.53 13.42 35.67
C VAL A 168 6.33 12.06 35.02
N SER A 169 5.76 11.08 35.76
CA SER A 169 5.44 9.76 35.21
C SER A 169 4.47 9.84 34.03
N LEU A 170 3.35 10.55 34.18
CA LEU A 170 2.37 10.75 33.11
C LEU A 170 2.97 11.49 31.92
N PHE A 171 3.76 12.51 32.18
CA PHE A 171 4.42 13.28 31.14
C PHE A 171 5.43 12.45 30.35
N LEU A 172 6.20 11.60 31.03
CA LEU A 172 7.14 10.69 30.38
C LEU A 172 6.43 9.67 29.49
N VAL A 173 5.34 9.05 29.98
CA VAL A 173 4.51 8.14 29.17
C VAL A 173 3.99 8.83 27.91
N GLN A 174 3.45 10.04 28.08
CA GLN A 174 2.94 10.82 26.95
C GLN A 174 4.03 11.21 25.95
N TYR A 175 5.19 11.61 26.45
CA TYR A 175 6.37 11.96 25.62
C TYR A 175 6.82 10.76 24.77
N MET A 176 6.94 9.59 25.38
CA MET A 176 7.36 8.37 24.69
C MET A 176 6.32 7.92 23.67
N ALA A 177 5.04 7.92 24.04
CA ALA A 177 3.94 7.57 23.13
C ALA A 177 3.92 8.51 21.90
N ARG A 178 4.13 9.81 22.12
CA ARG A 178 4.22 10.79 21.05
C ARG A 178 5.40 10.55 20.11
N ASN A 179 6.56 10.17 20.65
CA ASN A 179 7.74 9.88 19.83
C ASN A 179 7.55 8.61 19.02
N GLN A 180 6.98 7.56 19.59
CA GLN A 180 6.63 6.35 18.87
C GLN A 180 5.62 6.62 17.76
N LEU A 181 4.57 7.41 18.04
CA LEU A 181 3.59 7.79 17.01
C LEU A 181 4.24 8.54 15.85
N LYS A 182 5.14 9.46 16.13
CA LYS A 182 5.88 10.17 15.06
C LYS A 182 6.70 9.21 14.22
N GLU A 183 7.41 8.27 14.83
CA GLU A 183 8.21 7.27 14.10
C GLU A 183 7.33 6.39 13.20
N HIS A 184 6.17 5.97 13.72
CA HIS A 184 5.20 5.22 12.91
C HIS A 184 4.64 6.04 11.75
N LEU A 185 4.35 7.32 11.96
CA LEU A 185 3.88 8.22 10.90
C LEU A 185 4.92 8.38 9.78
N PHE A 186 6.20 8.55 10.12
CA PHE A 186 7.26 8.62 9.10
C PHE A 186 7.38 7.33 8.30
N LYS A 187 7.34 6.16 8.98
CA LYS A 187 7.37 4.87 8.29
C LYS A 187 6.16 4.67 7.37
N LEU A 188 4.97 5.11 7.82
CA LEU A 188 3.75 5.07 6.99
C LEU A 188 3.86 5.99 5.77
N GLU A 189 4.38 7.19 5.93
CA GLU A 189 4.58 8.14 4.84
C GLU A 189 5.51 7.58 3.76
N ASP A 190 6.62 6.95 4.15
CA ASP A 190 7.55 6.29 3.23
C ASP A 190 6.87 5.13 2.49
N VAL A 191 6.11 4.28 3.20
CA VAL A 191 5.37 3.16 2.59
C VAL A 191 4.29 3.66 1.62
N VAL A 192 3.54 4.70 2.00
CA VAL A 192 2.52 5.30 1.13
C VAL A 192 3.16 5.86 -0.14
N LYS A 193 4.28 6.57 -0.01
CA LYS A 193 5.01 7.10 -1.15
C LYS A 193 5.48 6.00 -2.10
N ASP A 194 6.15 4.96 -1.58
CA ASP A 194 6.62 3.82 -2.38
C ASP A 194 5.46 3.10 -3.11
N ARG A 195 4.33 2.93 -2.40
CA ARG A 195 3.13 2.34 -3.00
C ARG A 195 2.50 3.22 -4.07
N THR A 196 2.50 4.54 -3.87
CA THR A 196 1.99 5.49 -4.85
C THR A 196 2.84 5.47 -6.12
N ASP A 197 4.17 5.53 -5.99
CA ASP A 197 5.11 5.46 -7.11
C ASP A 197 5.00 4.13 -7.88
N THR A 198 4.79 3.02 -7.17
CA THR A 198 4.56 1.70 -7.78
C THR A 198 3.24 1.64 -8.52
N LEU A 199 2.17 2.18 -7.93
CA LEU A 199 0.84 2.22 -8.54
C LEU A 199 0.84 3.07 -9.82
N GLU A 200 1.49 4.21 -9.81
CA GLU A 200 1.62 5.10 -10.96
C GLU A 200 2.30 4.40 -12.13
N LYS A 201 3.41 3.69 -11.90
CA LYS A 201 4.07 2.86 -12.92
C LYS A 201 3.17 1.74 -13.46
N THR A 202 2.44 1.05 -12.57
CA THR A 202 1.53 -0.01 -12.99
C THR A 202 0.38 0.52 -13.85
N VAL A 203 -0.13 1.71 -13.54
CA VAL A 203 -1.16 2.38 -14.35
C VAL A 203 -0.61 2.77 -15.72
N GLU A 204 0.62 3.29 -15.81
CA GLU A 204 1.27 3.59 -17.09
C GLU A 204 1.46 2.32 -17.95
N GLU A 205 1.95 1.23 -17.35
CA GLU A 205 2.11 -0.06 -18.04
C GLU A 205 0.78 -0.62 -18.51
N LEU A 206 -0.28 -0.53 -17.69
CA LEU A 206 -1.62 -0.98 -18.06
C LEU A 206 -2.20 -0.17 -19.21
N ASN A 207 -2.02 1.15 -19.21
CA ASN A 207 -2.47 2.00 -20.29
C ASN A 207 -1.75 1.68 -21.61
N ALA A 208 -0.43 1.48 -21.58
CA ALA A 208 0.34 1.08 -22.75
C ALA A 208 -0.12 -0.29 -23.30
N ALA A 209 -0.33 -1.28 -22.44
CA ALA A 209 -0.86 -2.58 -22.85
C ALA A 209 -2.28 -2.50 -23.43
N ASN A 210 -3.12 -1.62 -22.90
CA ASN A 210 -4.47 -1.41 -23.42
C ASN A 210 -4.46 -0.75 -24.80
N GLU A 211 -3.57 0.22 -25.04
CA GLU A 211 -3.37 0.85 -26.36
C GLU A 211 -2.89 -0.19 -27.40
N GLU A 212 -1.95 -1.07 -27.01
CA GLU A 212 -1.47 -2.16 -27.87
C GLU A 212 -2.59 -3.14 -28.22
N LEU A 213 -3.42 -3.53 -27.24
CA LEU A 213 -4.58 -4.38 -27.44
C LEU A 213 -5.62 -3.75 -28.40
N MET A 214 -5.88 -2.45 -28.25
CA MET A 214 -6.80 -1.73 -29.16
C MET A 214 -6.27 -1.74 -30.60
N SER A 215 -4.97 -1.44 -30.80
CA SER A 215 -4.32 -1.48 -32.10
C SER A 215 -4.35 -2.88 -32.72
N MET A 216 -4.12 -3.93 -31.92
CA MET A 216 -4.18 -5.31 -32.39
C MET A 216 -5.60 -5.72 -32.79
N ASN A 217 -6.62 -5.30 -32.05
CA ASN A 217 -8.03 -5.54 -32.42
C ASN A 217 -8.39 -4.86 -33.75
N GLU A 218 -7.99 -3.61 -33.96
CA GLU A 218 -8.22 -2.92 -35.24
C GLU A 218 -7.54 -3.66 -36.41
N MET A 219 -6.32 -4.14 -36.23
CA MET A 219 -5.62 -4.95 -37.23
C MET A 219 -6.35 -6.27 -37.51
N LEU A 220 -6.87 -6.94 -36.47
CA LEU A 220 -7.62 -8.18 -36.63
C LEU A 220 -8.93 -7.95 -37.37
N ASP A 221 -9.68 -6.91 -37.04
CA ASP A 221 -10.93 -6.55 -37.70
C ASP A 221 -10.69 -6.27 -39.19
N ASN A 222 -9.68 -5.50 -39.53
CA ASN A 222 -9.31 -5.24 -40.92
C ASN A 222 -8.91 -6.52 -41.66
N ARG A 223 -8.16 -7.42 -41.01
CA ARG A 223 -7.77 -8.70 -41.62
C ARG A 223 -8.95 -9.64 -41.80
N VAL A 224 -9.93 -9.65 -40.90
CA VAL A 224 -11.17 -10.38 -41.04
C VAL A 224 -11.96 -9.85 -42.23
N LEU A 225 -12.11 -8.54 -42.39
CA LEU A 225 -12.79 -7.91 -43.52
C LEU A 225 -12.11 -8.27 -44.85
N GLU A 226 -10.80 -8.16 -44.96
CA GLU A 226 -10.05 -8.52 -46.16
C GLU A 226 -10.23 -10.01 -46.52
N ARG A 227 -10.09 -10.88 -45.52
CA ARG A 227 -10.26 -12.33 -45.77
C ARG A 227 -11.68 -12.73 -46.15
N THR A 228 -12.66 -12.07 -45.54
CA THR A 228 -14.08 -12.29 -45.91
C THR A 228 -14.33 -11.88 -47.36
N ALA A 229 -13.87 -10.70 -47.77
CA ALA A 229 -14.00 -10.22 -49.13
C ALA A 229 -13.24 -11.13 -50.15
N GLU A 230 -12.03 -11.60 -49.81
CA GLU A 230 -11.27 -12.56 -50.63
C GLU A 230 -12.05 -13.90 -50.79
N LEU A 231 -12.60 -14.42 -49.70
CA LEU A 231 -13.41 -15.66 -49.73
C LEU A 231 -14.67 -15.51 -50.56
N GLU A 232 -15.36 -14.38 -50.43
CA GLU A 232 -16.54 -14.09 -51.25
C GLU A 232 -16.21 -14.03 -52.75
N ASN A 233 -15.11 -13.35 -53.09
CA ASN A 233 -14.65 -13.29 -54.47
C ASN A 233 -14.25 -14.66 -55.02
N ARG A 234 -13.49 -15.45 -54.29
CA ARG A 234 -13.14 -16.82 -54.66
C ARG A 234 -14.37 -17.73 -54.83
N ASN A 235 -15.35 -17.60 -53.95
CA ASN A 235 -16.62 -18.34 -54.06
C ASN A 235 -17.37 -17.93 -55.29
N ALA A 236 -17.43 -16.62 -55.65
CA ALA A 236 -18.09 -16.17 -56.88
C ALA A 236 -17.39 -16.72 -58.13
N GLN A 237 -16.06 -16.71 -58.16
CA GLN A 237 -15.27 -17.27 -59.28
C GLN A 237 -15.48 -18.77 -59.42
N LEU A 238 -15.53 -19.54 -58.31
CA LEU A 238 -15.78 -20.98 -58.32
C LEU A 238 -17.16 -21.29 -58.84
N LYS A 239 -18.18 -20.51 -58.46
CA LYS A 239 -19.56 -20.66 -58.96
C LYS A 239 -19.63 -20.41 -60.45
N GLU A 240 -19.04 -19.32 -60.90
CA GLU A 240 -18.97 -18.99 -62.34
C GLU A 240 -18.31 -20.11 -63.14
N TYR A 241 -17.15 -20.59 -62.66
CA TYR A 241 -16.43 -21.70 -63.28
C TYR A 241 -17.22 -22.99 -63.35
N ALA A 242 -17.90 -23.36 -62.28
CA ALA A 242 -18.77 -24.54 -62.24
C ALA A 242 -19.97 -24.41 -63.19
N PHE A 243 -20.60 -23.23 -63.25
CA PHE A 243 -21.71 -22.95 -64.15
C PHE A 243 -21.30 -23.06 -65.61
N VAL A 244 -20.18 -22.42 -66.01
CA VAL A 244 -19.65 -22.48 -67.37
C VAL A 244 -19.33 -23.93 -67.80
N ASN A 245 -18.69 -24.71 -66.91
CA ASN A 245 -18.37 -26.13 -67.18
C ASN A 245 -19.66 -26.98 -67.33
N ALA A 246 -20.65 -26.82 -66.48
CA ALA A 246 -21.93 -27.53 -66.59
C ALA A 246 -22.63 -27.19 -67.94
N HIS A 247 -22.61 -25.91 -68.32
CA HIS A 247 -23.23 -25.51 -69.61
C HIS A 247 -22.45 -26.04 -70.82
N GLN A 248 -21.11 -26.01 -70.77
CA GLN A 248 -20.27 -26.53 -71.88
C GLN A 248 -20.39 -28.04 -72.04
N LEU A 249 -20.59 -28.80 -70.93
CA LEU A 249 -20.79 -30.25 -71.00
C LEU A 249 -22.18 -30.67 -71.50
N ARG A 250 -23.22 -29.86 -71.27
CA ARG A 250 -24.59 -30.18 -71.76
C ARG A 250 -24.71 -30.33 -73.30
N ALA A 251 -24.06 -29.46 -74.05
CA ALA A 251 -24.16 -29.45 -75.50
C ALA A 251 -23.54 -30.73 -76.14
N PRO A 252 -22.32 -31.19 -75.83
CA PRO A 252 -21.83 -32.47 -76.40
C PRO A 252 -22.66 -33.69 -75.94
N LEU A 253 -23.12 -33.66 -74.69
CA LEU A 253 -23.87 -34.74 -74.10
C LEU A 253 -25.27 -34.89 -74.82
N ALA A 254 -25.94 -33.76 -75.07
CA ALA A 254 -27.21 -33.77 -75.87
C ALA A 254 -26.98 -34.26 -77.31
N ARG A 255 -25.80 -33.94 -77.91
CA ARG A 255 -25.49 -34.54 -79.26
C ARG A 255 -25.25 -36.02 -79.17
N ILE A 256 -24.55 -36.56 -78.17
CA ILE A 256 -24.32 -38.00 -77.99
C ILE A 256 -25.70 -38.74 -77.81
N LEU A 257 -26.55 -38.21 -76.89
CA LEU A 257 -27.90 -38.76 -76.67
C LEU A 257 -28.77 -38.73 -77.94
N GLY A 258 -28.71 -37.61 -78.71
CA GLY A 258 -29.39 -37.47 -79.97
C GLY A 258 -28.99 -38.53 -81.02
N LEU A 259 -27.62 -38.72 -81.16
CA LEU A 259 -27.08 -39.73 -82.05
C LEU A 259 -27.42 -41.18 -81.57
N ALA A 260 -27.37 -41.43 -80.28
CA ALA A 260 -27.77 -42.73 -79.73
C ALA A 260 -29.23 -43.04 -79.97
N ASN A 261 -30.09 -42.04 -79.83
CA ASN A 261 -31.52 -42.21 -80.13
C ASN A 261 -31.78 -42.47 -81.60
N LEU A 262 -31.13 -41.80 -82.53
CA LEU A 262 -31.23 -42.06 -83.99
C LEU A 262 -30.75 -43.47 -84.31
N LEU A 263 -29.60 -43.93 -83.75
CA LEU A 263 -29.11 -45.34 -83.98
C LEU A 263 -30.11 -46.37 -83.45
N LYS A 264 -30.82 -46.08 -82.35
CA LYS A 264 -31.86 -46.97 -81.78
C LYS A 264 -33.06 -47.03 -82.61
N MET A 265 -33.37 -45.97 -83.42
CA MET A 265 -34.54 -45.92 -84.29
C MET A 265 -34.25 -46.59 -85.67
N GLU A 266 -33.07 -46.40 -86.26
CA GLU A 266 -32.69 -46.86 -87.60
C GLU A 266 -32.28 -48.30 -87.66
N HIS A 267 -31.70 -48.86 -86.59
CA HIS A 267 -31.12 -50.22 -86.62
C HIS A 267 -31.69 -51.09 -85.47
N ASP A 268 -32.52 -52.05 -85.73
CA ASP A 268 -33.09 -53.03 -84.75
C ASP A 268 -32.02 -53.79 -83.94
N LYS A 269 -30.77 -53.90 -84.46
CA LYS A 269 -29.66 -54.56 -83.80
C LYS A 269 -29.19 -53.74 -82.54
N PHE A 270 -29.16 -52.41 -82.62
CA PHE A 270 -28.79 -51.55 -81.49
C PHE A 270 -29.92 -51.48 -80.47
N ARG A 271 -31.16 -51.57 -80.85
CA ARG A 271 -32.32 -51.55 -79.99
C ARG A 271 -32.35 -52.76 -79.03
N LYS A 272 -31.82 -53.92 -79.43
CA LYS A 272 -31.78 -55.17 -78.66
C LYS A 272 -30.36 -55.39 -77.99
N ASP A 273 -29.38 -54.54 -78.21
CA ASP A 273 -28.03 -54.74 -77.70
C ASP A 273 -27.96 -54.22 -76.20
N PRO A 274 -27.68 -55.13 -75.24
CA PRO A 274 -27.59 -54.78 -73.85
C PRO A 274 -26.48 -53.75 -73.55
N MET A 275 -25.35 -53.75 -74.29
CA MET A 275 -24.24 -52.85 -74.12
C MET A 275 -24.63 -51.41 -74.57
N PHE A 276 -25.35 -51.33 -75.72
CA PHE A 276 -25.81 -50.02 -76.19
C PHE A 276 -26.87 -49.43 -75.27
N SER A 277 -27.76 -50.24 -74.73
CA SER A 277 -28.77 -49.80 -73.73
C SER A 277 -28.05 -49.23 -72.45
N LYS A 278 -26.99 -49.88 -71.97
CA LYS A 278 -26.20 -49.38 -70.85
C LYS A 278 -25.45 -48.07 -71.17
N PHE A 279 -24.93 -47.94 -72.39
CA PHE A 279 -24.30 -46.73 -72.82
C PHE A 279 -25.28 -45.54 -72.84
N VAL A 280 -26.49 -45.70 -73.43
CA VAL A 280 -27.54 -44.68 -73.43
C VAL A 280 -27.87 -44.27 -72.00
N LEU A 281 -28.02 -45.24 -71.12
CA LEU A 281 -28.35 -45.05 -69.72
C LEU A 281 -27.28 -44.18 -68.98
N CYS A 282 -26.02 -44.53 -69.18
CA CYS A 282 -24.90 -43.71 -68.58
C CYS A 282 -24.89 -42.26 -69.12
N CYS A 283 -25.25 -42.05 -70.40
CA CYS A 283 -25.35 -40.70 -70.92
C CYS A 283 -26.55 -39.93 -70.35
N GLU A 284 -27.67 -40.58 -70.13
CA GLU A 284 -28.86 -40.01 -69.48
C GLU A 284 -28.53 -39.62 -67.99
N GLU A 285 -27.81 -40.50 -67.31
CA GLU A 285 -27.30 -40.21 -65.95
C GLU A 285 -26.44 -38.94 -65.91
N LEU A 286 -25.49 -38.86 -66.82
CA LEU A 286 -24.55 -37.72 -66.87
C LEU A 286 -25.30 -36.41 -67.21
N ASP A 287 -26.29 -36.44 -68.12
CA ASP A 287 -27.14 -35.30 -68.48
C ASP A 287 -27.97 -34.82 -67.30
N GLU A 288 -28.52 -35.74 -66.51
CA GLU A 288 -29.27 -35.41 -65.29
C GLU A 288 -28.35 -34.78 -64.22
N VAL A 289 -27.11 -35.31 -63.98
CA VAL A 289 -26.13 -34.75 -63.08
C VAL A 289 -25.73 -33.33 -63.50
N VAL A 290 -25.41 -33.12 -64.77
CA VAL A 290 -25.08 -31.84 -65.33
C VAL A 290 -26.25 -30.84 -65.26
N ARG A 291 -27.48 -31.28 -65.46
CA ARG A 291 -28.70 -30.49 -65.33
C ARG A 291 -28.91 -30.04 -63.88
N VAL A 292 -28.81 -30.95 -62.92
CA VAL A 292 -29.02 -30.69 -61.52
C VAL A 292 -27.94 -29.73 -61.00
N LEU A 293 -26.65 -29.93 -61.37
CA LEU A 293 -25.57 -29.02 -61.06
C LEU A 293 -25.82 -27.61 -61.61
N GLY A 294 -26.27 -27.50 -62.86
CA GLY A 294 -26.59 -26.21 -63.51
C GLY A 294 -27.72 -25.45 -62.79
N GLU A 295 -28.79 -26.16 -62.43
CA GLU A 295 -29.95 -25.57 -61.74
C GLU A 295 -29.55 -25.06 -60.33
N MET A 296 -28.80 -25.86 -59.57
CA MET A 296 -28.36 -25.48 -58.23
C MET A 296 -27.42 -24.28 -58.23
N LEU A 297 -26.51 -24.20 -59.20
CA LEU A 297 -25.61 -23.07 -59.33
C LEU A 297 -26.32 -21.77 -59.75
N GLN A 298 -27.50 -21.91 -60.36
CA GLN A 298 -28.33 -20.79 -60.81
C GLN A 298 -29.32 -20.30 -59.75
N GLU A 299 -29.87 -21.21 -58.93
CA GLU A 299 -30.90 -20.89 -57.92
C GLU A 299 -30.36 -20.42 -56.60
N ASN A 300 -29.16 -20.89 -56.16
CA ASN A 300 -28.66 -20.61 -54.82
C ASN A 300 -27.32 -19.87 -54.80
N SER A 301 -27.34 -18.66 -54.27
CA SER A 301 -26.13 -17.90 -53.97
C SER A 301 -25.35 -18.45 -52.77
N ASN A 302 -25.93 -19.31 -51.92
CA ASN A 302 -25.28 -19.92 -50.74
C ASN A 302 -25.74 -21.38 -50.55
N LEU A 303 -25.00 -22.32 -51.13
CA LEU A 303 -25.19 -23.75 -50.81
C LEU A 303 -24.77 -24.01 -49.36
N ASN A 304 -25.75 -24.29 -48.53
CA ASN A 304 -25.54 -24.71 -47.13
C ASN A 304 -25.00 -26.16 -47.12
N SER A 305 -24.25 -26.56 -46.09
CA SER A 305 -23.71 -27.92 -45.92
C SER A 305 -24.80 -29.01 -46.07
N GLU A 306 -26.00 -28.71 -45.58
CA GLU A 306 -27.18 -29.61 -45.66
C GLU A 306 -27.66 -29.78 -47.11
N GLU A 307 -27.65 -28.73 -47.92
CA GLU A 307 -28.03 -28.76 -49.31
C GLU A 307 -27.03 -29.55 -50.17
N LEU A 308 -25.72 -29.45 -49.82
CA LEU A 308 -24.69 -30.23 -50.47
C LEU A 308 -24.81 -31.75 -50.21
N ASP A 309 -25.20 -32.12 -49.01
CA ASP A 309 -25.42 -33.51 -48.62
C ASP A 309 -26.71 -34.07 -49.23
N LEU A 310 -27.78 -33.25 -49.34
CA LEU A 310 -28.99 -33.59 -50.10
C LEU A 310 -28.68 -33.83 -51.60
N LEU A 311 -27.74 -33.08 -52.15
CA LEU A 311 -27.27 -33.21 -53.53
C LEU A 311 -26.54 -34.52 -53.75
N LYS A 312 -25.64 -34.85 -52.87
CA LYS A 312 -24.90 -36.13 -52.88
C LYS A 312 -25.86 -37.33 -52.79
N ASP A 313 -26.85 -37.24 -51.92
CA ASP A 313 -27.87 -38.28 -51.76
C ASP A 313 -28.77 -38.41 -52.98
N ARG A 314 -29.15 -37.30 -53.62
CA ARG A 314 -29.88 -37.31 -54.89
C ARG A 314 -29.10 -37.93 -56.03
N ILE A 315 -27.83 -37.55 -56.21
CA ILE A 315 -26.95 -38.15 -57.21
C ILE A 315 -26.77 -39.64 -56.93
N ARG A 316 -26.54 -40.03 -55.66
CA ARG A 316 -26.43 -41.42 -55.23
C ARG A 316 -27.71 -42.23 -55.50
N PHE A 317 -28.89 -41.65 -55.25
CA PHE A 317 -30.15 -42.24 -55.50
C PHE A 317 -30.39 -42.50 -57.01
N ILE A 318 -30.01 -41.51 -57.86
CA ILE A 318 -30.09 -41.64 -59.34
C ILE A 318 -29.17 -42.77 -59.82
N SER A 319 -27.91 -42.79 -59.34
CA SER A 319 -26.90 -43.82 -59.67
C SER A 319 -27.38 -45.24 -59.25
N ASN A 320 -27.91 -45.36 -58.03
CA ASN A 320 -28.43 -46.68 -57.53
C ASN A 320 -29.68 -47.16 -58.27
N LYS A 321 -30.61 -46.27 -58.67
CA LYS A 321 -31.83 -46.63 -59.43
C LYS A 321 -31.48 -47.14 -60.78
N ILE A 322 -30.45 -46.71 -61.42
CA ILE A 322 -29.99 -47.06 -62.72
C ILE A 322 -29.13 -48.36 -62.68
N SER A 323 -28.40 -48.62 -61.62
CA SER A 323 -27.68 -49.90 -61.42
C SER A 323 -28.53 -51.10 -61.17
N GLN A 324 -29.88 -50.94 -60.90
CA GLN A 324 -30.84 -52.00 -60.64
C GLN A 324 -31.76 -52.34 -61.85
N GLN A 325 -31.69 -51.59 -62.93
CA GLN A 325 -32.26 -51.85 -64.20
C GLN A 325 -31.24 -52.41 -65.22
#